data_d5a62d62c8b007b4a370b784095f617e
#
_entry.id   d5a62d62c8b007b4a370b784095f617e
#
_cell.length_a   1.000
_cell.length_b   1.000
_cell.length_c   1.000
_cell.angle_alpha   90.00
_cell.angle_beta   90.00
_cell.angle_gamma   90.00
#
_symmetry.space_group_name_H-M   'P 1'
#
loop_
_entity.id
_entity.type
_entity.pdbx_description
1 polymer ?
#
loop_
_entity_poly.entity_id
_entity_poly.type
_entity_poly.pdbx_seq_one_letter_code
_entity_poly.pdbx_strand_id
1 'polypeptide(L)'
;MRKSPSKSQTKKTSQLRKTAKKSNTFEFGVFDLAIPPNITEPKNLKDVRTKWIPFGNDNLFPQYLAELKRKSSTQRSVLAQKTVFTSGAKFVCRDENLEKFIEDINADHESLRDVFKKLADDYYTFGNAYMECVKYDGGINIYHIDATTVRMAKSKKEIYVNSDWCKYWNNDEKMHRIPIYPRVAHNKFVMHFKDYEPTFNFYGLPDYVAALEHIENGNRSTKEICRRRK
;
A
#
# COMPACT_ATOMS: atom_id res chain seq x y z
N MET A 1 77.82 -36.97 43.80
CA MET A 1 77.03 -36.25 44.78
C MET A 1 75.55 -36.31 44.44
N ARG A 2 74.81 -36.74 45.39
CA ARG A 2 73.35 -37.03 45.32
C ARG A 2 72.52 -35.80 45.13
N LYS A 3 71.39 -35.94 44.38
CA LYS A 3 70.09 -35.33 44.77
C LYS A 3 68.95 -36.09 44.16
N SER A 4 68.01 -36.46 44.99
CA SER A 4 66.82 -37.24 44.80
C SER A 4 65.64 -36.45 44.27
N PRO A 5 64.55 -37.08 43.80
CA PRO A 5 63.47 -36.48 43.06
C PRO A 5 62.31 -36.01 43.94
N SER A 6 61.67 -34.96 43.49
CA SER A 6 60.46 -34.36 44.12
C SER A 6 59.18 -34.85 43.40
N LYS A 7 58.23 -35.33 44.20
CA LYS A 7 56.92 -35.82 43.76
C LYS A 7 56.02 -34.67 43.36
N SER A 8 55.42 -34.72 42.19
CA SER A 8 54.32 -33.85 41.77
C SER A 8 52.99 -34.42 42.23
N GLN A 9 52.24 -33.65 42.99
CA GLN A 9 50.85 -33.95 43.41
C GLN A 9 49.92 -33.42 42.35
N THR A 10 49.09 -34.31 41.78
CA THR A 10 47.98 -34.02 40.89
C THR A 10 46.80 -33.52 41.68
N LYS A 11 46.42 -32.24 41.53
CA LYS A 11 45.14 -31.71 42.03
C LYS A 11 44.07 -31.90 40.99
N LYS A 12 43.10 -32.76 41.26
CA LYS A 12 41.81 -32.86 40.55
C LYS A 12 40.95 -31.65 40.87
N THR A 13 40.76 -30.78 39.90
CA THR A 13 39.82 -29.67 40.01
C THR A 13 38.44 -30.16 39.53
N SER A 14 37.51 -30.26 40.46
CA SER A 14 36.10 -30.52 40.16
C SER A 14 35.47 -29.30 39.49
N GLN A 15 35.07 -29.44 38.24
CA GLN A 15 34.27 -28.43 37.55
C GLN A 15 32.82 -28.48 38.03
N LEU A 16 32.43 -27.51 38.80
CA LEU A 16 31.04 -27.18 39.12
C LEU A 16 30.37 -26.61 37.85
N ARG A 17 29.48 -27.39 37.23
CA ARG A 17 28.55 -26.91 36.21
C ARG A 17 27.58 -25.91 36.86
N LYS A 18 27.80 -24.63 36.61
CA LYS A 18 26.80 -23.59 36.88
C LYS A 18 25.72 -23.72 35.81
N THR A 19 24.56 -24.27 36.16
CA THR A 19 23.33 -24.14 35.38
C THR A 19 22.87 -22.69 35.39
N ALA A 20 23.11 -21.98 34.31
CA ALA A 20 22.55 -20.66 34.10
C ALA A 20 21.02 -20.78 33.98
N LYS A 21 20.30 -20.28 35.00
CA LYS A 21 18.86 -20.00 34.87
C LYS A 21 18.67 -19.03 33.73
N LYS A 22 18.00 -19.46 32.63
CA LYS A 22 17.46 -18.55 31.64
C LYS A 22 16.39 -17.71 32.32
N SER A 23 16.70 -16.45 32.64
CA SER A 23 15.68 -15.44 32.91
C SER A 23 14.96 -15.16 31.62
N ASN A 24 13.67 -15.47 31.56
CA ASN A 24 12.79 -14.94 30.51
C ASN A 24 12.59 -13.44 30.77
N THR A 25 13.53 -12.64 30.35
CA THR A 25 13.33 -11.19 30.25
C THR A 25 12.50 -10.97 28.99
N PHE A 26 11.26 -10.59 29.13
CA PHE A 26 10.48 -10.01 28.05
C PHE A 26 11.11 -8.65 27.74
N GLU A 27 11.91 -8.60 26.70
CA GLU A 27 12.30 -7.32 26.12
C GLU A 27 11.07 -6.77 25.38
N PHE A 28 10.42 -5.77 25.97
CA PHE A 28 9.53 -4.91 25.22
C PHE A 28 10.41 -4.14 24.24
N GLY A 29 10.41 -4.59 22.97
CA GLY A 29 10.99 -3.81 21.90
C GLY A 29 10.24 -2.47 21.82
N VAL A 30 10.94 -1.37 21.93
CA VAL A 30 10.41 -0.05 21.59
C VAL A 30 10.18 -0.09 20.08
N PHE A 31 8.91 -0.22 19.67
CA PHE A 31 8.55 -0.11 18.27
C PHE A 31 8.72 1.35 17.87
N ASP A 32 9.66 1.62 17.01
CA ASP A 32 9.76 2.91 16.34
C ASP A 32 8.61 2.99 15.32
N LEU A 33 7.56 3.72 15.70
CA LEU A 33 6.37 3.96 14.88
C LEU A 33 6.65 4.98 13.76
N ALA A 34 7.91 5.22 13.44
CA ALA A 34 8.28 6.11 12.37
C ALA A 34 7.73 5.57 11.03
N ILE A 35 7.04 6.41 10.29
CA ILE A 35 6.65 6.14 8.91
C ILE A 35 7.93 5.82 8.14
N PRO A 36 8.01 4.70 7.42
CA PRO A 36 9.20 4.35 6.67
C PRO A 36 9.69 5.53 5.84
N PRO A 37 10.98 5.86 5.83
CA PRO A 37 11.51 7.07 5.18
C PRO A 37 11.21 7.14 3.68
N ASN A 38 10.80 6.03 3.08
CA ASN A 38 10.44 5.93 1.66
C ASN A 38 9.05 6.50 1.31
N ILE A 39 8.26 6.97 2.30
CA ILE A 39 6.86 7.39 2.09
C ILE A 39 6.67 8.89 2.35
N THR A 40 7.70 9.68 2.40
CA THR A 40 7.56 11.12 2.65
C THR A 40 7.14 11.88 1.40
N GLU A 41 6.18 12.80 1.53
CA GLU A 41 5.90 13.77 0.48
C GLU A 41 6.96 14.88 0.46
N PRO A 42 7.26 15.46 -0.72
CA PRO A 42 8.21 16.56 -0.82
C PRO A 42 7.69 17.79 -0.04
N LYS A 43 8.47 18.26 0.94
CA LYS A 43 8.13 19.45 1.75
C LYS A 43 8.11 20.73 0.93
N ASN A 44 8.96 20.82 -0.08
CA ASN A 44 9.06 21.99 -0.95
C ASN A 44 8.76 21.58 -2.40
N LEU A 45 7.67 22.09 -2.95
CA LEU A 45 7.25 21.80 -4.33
C LEU A 45 8.20 22.34 -5.39
N LYS A 46 9.07 23.30 -5.05
CA LYS A 46 10.07 23.85 -5.97
C LYS A 46 11.16 22.83 -6.29
N ASP A 47 11.45 21.94 -5.36
CA ASP A 47 12.50 20.93 -5.52
C ASP A 47 12.05 19.75 -6.40
N VAL A 48 10.75 19.59 -6.60
CA VAL A 48 10.18 18.58 -7.50
C VAL A 48 10.33 19.05 -8.94
N ARG A 49 11.10 18.36 -9.75
CA ARG A 49 11.33 18.71 -11.17
C ARG A 49 10.15 18.33 -12.09
N THR A 50 9.40 17.29 -11.73
CA THR A 50 8.25 16.80 -12.50
C THR A 50 7.02 17.71 -12.33
N LYS A 51 6.05 17.62 -13.24
CA LYS A 51 4.75 18.31 -13.16
C LYS A 51 3.81 17.65 -12.14
N TRP A 52 4.07 16.44 -11.78
CA TRP A 52 3.35 15.59 -10.82
C TRP A 52 4.22 15.35 -9.57
N ILE A 53 3.58 14.93 -8.49
CA ILE A 53 4.22 14.60 -7.21
C ILE A 53 4.54 13.12 -7.18
N PRO A 54 5.79 12.70 -6.91
CA PRO A 54 6.11 11.30 -6.75
C PRO A 54 5.41 10.72 -5.51
N PHE A 55 4.97 9.47 -5.61
CA PHE A 55 4.43 8.74 -4.47
C PHE A 55 5.49 7.75 -3.96
N GLY A 56 6.11 8.11 -2.85
CA GLY A 56 7.35 7.49 -2.35
C GLY A 56 8.60 8.07 -3.01
N ASN A 57 9.78 7.74 -2.49
CA ASN A 57 11.06 8.30 -2.95
C ASN A 57 11.40 7.92 -4.39
N ASP A 58 11.04 6.71 -4.79
CA ASP A 58 11.26 6.14 -6.12
C ASP A 58 10.02 6.22 -7.03
N ASN A 59 8.96 6.87 -6.56
CA ASN A 59 7.66 6.94 -7.25
C ASN A 59 6.95 5.58 -7.43
N LEU A 60 7.37 4.53 -6.73
CA LEU A 60 6.85 3.17 -6.90
C LEU A 60 6.16 2.62 -5.63
N PHE A 61 5.87 3.47 -4.67
CA PHE A 61 5.22 3.05 -3.44
C PHE A 61 3.89 2.30 -3.65
N PRO A 62 2.97 2.70 -4.54
CA PRO A 62 1.77 1.93 -4.81
C PRO A 62 2.06 0.54 -5.41
N GLN A 63 3.05 0.44 -6.29
CA GLN A 63 3.48 -0.84 -6.87
C GLN A 63 4.06 -1.78 -5.79
N TYR A 64 4.84 -1.22 -4.86
CA TYR A 64 5.35 -1.95 -3.71
C TYR A 64 4.21 -2.50 -2.83
N LEU A 65 3.19 -1.69 -2.51
CA LEU A 65 2.02 -2.13 -1.74
C LEU A 65 1.23 -3.24 -2.45
N ALA A 66 1.04 -3.11 -3.77
CA ALA A 66 0.39 -4.13 -4.58
C ALA A 66 1.16 -5.45 -4.57
N GLU A 67 2.49 -5.40 -4.61
CA GLU A 67 3.34 -6.58 -4.51
C GLU A 67 3.29 -7.20 -3.12
N LEU A 68 3.31 -6.39 -2.07
CA LEU A 68 3.19 -6.83 -0.68
C LEU A 68 1.87 -7.57 -0.44
N LYS A 69 0.75 -7.01 -0.90
CA LYS A 69 -0.58 -7.65 -0.88
C LYS A 69 -0.58 -9.00 -1.60
N ARG A 70 0.10 -9.13 -2.73
CA ARG A 70 0.23 -10.40 -3.46
C ARG A 70 1.06 -11.45 -2.71
N LYS A 71 2.08 -11.01 -1.96
CA LYS A 71 3.00 -11.90 -1.24
C LYS A 71 2.48 -12.34 0.13
N SER A 72 1.67 -11.53 0.80
CA SER A 72 1.13 -11.79 2.12
C SER A 72 -0.30 -12.31 2.07
N SER A 73 -0.50 -13.59 2.38
CA SER A 73 -1.84 -14.19 2.43
C SER A 73 -2.71 -13.56 3.52
N THR A 74 -2.14 -13.27 4.68
CA THR A 74 -2.85 -12.63 5.81
C THR A 74 -3.32 -11.23 5.45
N GLN A 75 -2.41 -10.39 4.93
CA GLN A 75 -2.76 -9.03 4.50
C GLN A 75 -3.85 -9.05 3.42
N ARG A 76 -3.68 -9.91 2.41
CA ARG A 76 -4.65 -10.07 1.33
C ARG A 76 -6.03 -10.44 1.86
N SER A 77 -6.12 -11.37 2.82
CA SER A 77 -7.38 -11.79 3.41
C SER A 77 -8.06 -10.66 4.20
N VAL A 78 -7.30 -9.92 5.01
CA VAL A 78 -7.83 -8.78 5.78
C VAL A 78 -8.35 -7.69 4.84
N LEU A 79 -7.58 -7.30 3.83
CA LEU A 79 -7.99 -6.29 2.85
C LEU A 79 -9.21 -6.73 2.06
N ALA A 80 -9.28 -7.99 1.64
CA ALA A 80 -10.43 -8.54 0.94
C ALA A 80 -11.71 -8.51 1.81
N GLN A 81 -11.59 -8.84 3.11
CA GLN A 81 -12.73 -8.73 4.04
C GLN A 81 -13.20 -7.28 4.20
N LYS A 82 -12.29 -6.32 4.41
CA LYS A 82 -12.62 -4.89 4.47
C LYS A 82 -13.37 -4.45 3.21
N THR A 83 -12.86 -4.82 2.03
CA THR A 83 -13.47 -4.53 0.74
C THR A 83 -14.90 -5.07 0.64
N VAL A 84 -15.11 -6.33 1.03
CA VAL A 84 -16.43 -6.98 0.99
C VAL A 84 -17.41 -6.30 1.96
N PHE A 85 -16.99 -6.00 3.19
CA PHE A 85 -17.84 -5.31 4.16
C PHE A 85 -18.24 -3.92 3.69
N THR A 86 -17.34 -3.17 3.07
CA THR A 86 -17.60 -1.81 2.56
C THR A 86 -18.45 -1.83 1.30
N SER A 87 -18.19 -2.74 0.36
CA SER A 87 -18.94 -2.80 -0.90
C SER A 87 -20.36 -3.37 -0.74
N GLY A 88 -20.64 -4.04 0.37
CA GLY A 88 -21.95 -4.59 0.65
C GLY A 88 -22.40 -5.68 -0.32
N ALA A 89 -23.67 -6.07 -0.22
CA ALA A 89 -24.25 -7.10 -1.07
C ALA A 89 -24.82 -6.53 -2.38
N LYS A 90 -25.60 -5.45 -2.32
CA LYS A 90 -26.29 -4.84 -3.49
C LYS A 90 -26.67 -3.39 -3.18
N PHE A 91 -26.63 -2.54 -4.20
CA PHE A 91 -27.33 -1.25 -4.17
C PHE A 91 -28.80 -1.48 -4.53
N VAL A 92 -29.70 -0.88 -3.79
CA VAL A 92 -31.15 -0.99 -4.02
C VAL A 92 -31.72 0.40 -4.27
N CYS A 93 -32.43 0.54 -5.36
CA CYS A 93 -33.15 1.77 -5.70
C CYS A 93 -34.65 1.48 -5.88
N ARG A 94 -35.49 2.49 -5.61
CA ARG A 94 -36.96 2.40 -5.84
C ARG A 94 -37.36 2.84 -7.24
N ASP A 95 -36.47 3.53 -7.96
CA ASP A 95 -36.70 4.00 -9.33
C ASP A 95 -36.11 2.96 -10.31
N GLU A 96 -36.96 2.41 -11.19
CA GLU A 96 -36.56 1.37 -12.15
C GLU A 96 -35.52 1.85 -13.16
N ASN A 97 -35.53 3.14 -13.56
CA ASN A 97 -34.54 3.68 -14.49
C ASN A 97 -33.17 3.78 -13.80
N LEU A 98 -33.17 4.20 -12.52
CA LEU A 98 -31.96 4.27 -11.72
C LEU A 98 -31.44 2.87 -11.37
N GLU A 99 -32.33 1.88 -11.17
CA GLU A 99 -31.92 0.48 -10.96
C GLU A 99 -31.20 -0.07 -12.18
N LYS A 100 -31.72 0.17 -13.41
CA LYS A 100 -31.05 -0.21 -14.66
C LYS A 100 -29.69 0.49 -14.81
N PHE A 101 -29.60 1.76 -14.46
CA PHE A 101 -28.34 2.51 -14.47
C PHE A 101 -27.33 1.93 -13.49
N ILE A 102 -27.75 1.53 -12.28
CA ILE A 102 -26.87 0.92 -11.26
C ILE A 102 -26.32 -0.42 -11.73
N GLU A 103 -27.08 -1.20 -12.49
CA GLU A 103 -26.65 -2.51 -13.01
C GLU A 103 -25.72 -2.40 -14.24
N ASP A 104 -25.75 -1.28 -14.97
CA ASP A 104 -24.93 -1.04 -16.17
C ASP A 104 -24.50 0.43 -16.23
N ILE A 105 -23.37 0.76 -15.57
CA ILE A 105 -22.95 2.15 -15.36
C ILE A 105 -21.87 2.66 -16.30
N ASN A 106 -21.33 1.78 -17.17
CA ASN A 106 -20.27 2.15 -18.09
C ASN A 106 -20.25 1.27 -19.34
N ALA A 107 -19.41 1.64 -20.31
CA ALA A 107 -19.30 0.91 -21.58
C ALA A 107 -18.69 -0.50 -21.45
N ASP A 108 -18.11 -0.83 -20.29
CA ASP A 108 -17.57 -2.16 -19.99
C ASP A 108 -18.63 -3.09 -19.39
N HIS A 109 -19.89 -2.63 -19.30
CA HIS A 109 -21.02 -3.36 -18.72
C HIS A 109 -20.81 -3.76 -17.26
N GLU A 110 -20.17 -2.88 -16.49
CA GLU A 110 -19.99 -3.08 -15.05
C GLU A 110 -21.17 -2.51 -14.26
N SER A 111 -21.49 -3.17 -13.16
CA SER A 111 -22.41 -2.60 -12.18
C SER A 111 -21.74 -1.54 -11.30
N LEU A 112 -22.52 -0.63 -10.73
CA LEU A 112 -22.03 0.32 -9.72
C LEU A 112 -21.32 -0.40 -8.56
N ARG A 113 -21.82 -1.59 -8.20
CA ARG A 113 -21.22 -2.42 -7.16
C ARG A 113 -19.82 -2.91 -7.54
N ASP A 114 -19.62 -3.30 -8.78
CA ASP A 114 -18.31 -3.79 -9.25
C ASP A 114 -17.28 -2.66 -9.23
N VAL A 115 -17.64 -1.48 -9.72
CA VAL A 115 -16.78 -0.30 -9.67
C VAL A 115 -16.51 0.11 -8.22
N PHE A 116 -17.54 0.14 -7.36
CA PHE A 116 -17.38 0.50 -5.96
C PHE A 116 -16.50 -0.50 -5.18
N LYS A 117 -16.60 -1.78 -5.50
CA LYS A 117 -15.72 -2.81 -4.95
C LYS A 117 -14.25 -2.60 -5.32
N LYS A 118 -13.97 -2.23 -6.59
CA LYS A 118 -12.61 -1.87 -7.03
C LYS A 118 -12.09 -0.62 -6.30
N LEU A 119 -12.93 0.40 -6.16
CA LEU A 119 -12.58 1.62 -5.42
C LEU A 119 -12.28 1.32 -3.94
N ALA A 120 -13.09 0.49 -3.29
CA ALA A 120 -12.86 0.09 -1.91
C ALA A 120 -11.57 -0.73 -1.75
N ASP A 121 -11.27 -1.62 -2.70
CA ASP A 121 -10.03 -2.41 -2.70
C ASP A 121 -8.80 -1.52 -2.83
N ASP A 122 -8.82 -0.53 -3.72
CA ASP A 122 -7.75 0.45 -3.88
C ASP A 122 -7.61 1.35 -2.64
N TYR A 123 -8.73 1.83 -2.10
CA TYR A 123 -8.74 2.67 -0.91
C TYR A 123 -8.06 1.97 0.28
N TYR A 124 -8.43 0.73 0.57
CA TYR A 124 -7.81 -0.02 1.66
C TYR A 124 -6.39 -0.49 1.35
N THR A 125 -6.05 -0.70 0.09
CA THR A 125 -4.70 -1.15 -0.30
C THR A 125 -3.70 0.00 -0.35
N PHE A 126 -4.11 1.16 -0.88
CA PHE A 126 -3.21 2.28 -1.19
C PHE A 126 -3.48 3.55 -0.38
N GLY A 127 -4.57 3.59 0.39
CA GLY A 127 -5.05 4.82 1.04
C GLY A 127 -5.63 5.85 0.05
N ASN A 128 -5.80 5.47 -1.21
CA ASN A 128 -6.27 6.33 -2.30
C ASN A 128 -7.14 5.53 -3.26
N ALA A 129 -8.23 6.11 -3.74
CA ALA A 129 -9.04 5.56 -4.81
C ALA A 129 -9.48 6.65 -5.78
N TYR A 130 -9.61 6.31 -7.05
CA TYR A 130 -9.91 7.25 -8.13
C TYR A 130 -11.08 6.76 -8.95
N MET A 131 -12.16 7.58 -8.95
CA MET A 131 -13.37 7.32 -9.72
C MET A 131 -13.44 8.31 -10.87
N GLU A 132 -13.38 7.82 -12.09
CA GLU A 132 -13.53 8.61 -13.30
C GLU A 132 -15.00 8.72 -13.67
N CYS A 133 -15.43 9.93 -13.99
CA CYS A 133 -16.76 10.23 -14.45
C CYS A 133 -16.69 10.87 -15.84
N VAL A 134 -17.39 10.29 -16.79
CA VAL A 134 -17.47 10.76 -18.17
C VAL A 134 -18.91 11.10 -18.50
N LYS A 135 -19.21 12.39 -18.68
CA LYS A 135 -20.53 12.87 -19.07
C LYS A 135 -20.74 12.73 -20.57
N TYR A 136 -21.93 12.33 -20.99
CA TYR A 136 -22.37 12.31 -22.36
C TYR A 136 -23.83 12.80 -22.46
N ASP A 137 -24.36 13.00 -23.65
CA ASP A 137 -25.70 13.61 -23.83
C ASP A 137 -26.83 12.76 -23.18
N GLY A 138 -26.63 11.49 -22.98
CA GLY A 138 -27.62 10.58 -22.36
C GLY A 138 -27.43 10.33 -20.88
N GLY A 139 -26.34 10.84 -20.25
CA GLY A 139 -26.06 10.54 -18.84
C GLY A 139 -24.59 10.65 -18.43
N ILE A 140 -24.18 9.74 -17.57
CA ILE A 140 -22.83 9.69 -17.05
C ILE A 140 -22.34 8.24 -16.98
N ASN A 141 -21.15 7.99 -17.46
CA ASN A 141 -20.43 6.73 -17.23
C ASN A 141 -19.45 6.86 -16.07
N ILE A 142 -19.36 5.83 -15.26
CA ILE A 142 -18.51 5.79 -14.08
C ILE A 142 -17.52 4.63 -14.20
N TYR A 143 -16.22 4.94 -14.06
CA TYR A 143 -15.14 3.98 -14.15
C TYR A 143 -14.24 4.02 -12.92
N HIS A 144 -13.59 2.93 -12.63
CA HIS A 144 -12.47 2.86 -11.69
C HIS A 144 -11.16 3.13 -12.44
N ILE A 145 -10.25 3.91 -11.83
CA ILE A 145 -8.87 4.03 -12.29
C ILE A 145 -7.95 3.38 -11.26
N ASP A 146 -7.11 2.45 -11.70
CA ASP A 146 -6.12 1.78 -10.85
C ASP A 146 -5.19 2.80 -10.18
N ALA A 147 -5.18 2.84 -8.86
CA ALA A 147 -4.40 3.79 -8.08
C ALA A 147 -2.88 3.66 -8.32
N THR A 148 -2.38 2.53 -8.77
CA THR A 148 -0.97 2.35 -9.12
C THR A 148 -0.56 3.18 -10.33
N THR A 149 -1.50 3.49 -11.22
CA THR A 149 -1.28 4.24 -12.46
C THR A 149 -1.38 5.75 -12.28
N VAL A 150 -1.88 6.23 -11.14
CA VAL A 150 -2.21 7.64 -10.92
C VAL A 150 -1.11 8.36 -10.15
N ARG A 151 -0.82 9.62 -10.57
CA ARG A 151 -0.02 10.58 -9.80
C ARG A 151 -0.72 11.93 -9.75
N MET A 152 -0.64 12.59 -8.59
CA MET A 152 -1.24 13.89 -8.36
C MET A 152 -0.42 15.01 -9.00
N ALA A 153 -1.06 15.95 -9.66
CA ALA A 153 -0.40 17.16 -10.12
C ALA A 153 0.01 18.06 -8.94
N LYS A 154 1.09 18.82 -9.09
CA LYS A 154 1.49 19.86 -8.12
C LYS A 154 0.38 20.86 -7.81
N SER A 155 -0.45 21.16 -8.80
CA SER A 155 -1.58 22.08 -8.68
C SER A 155 -2.72 21.57 -7.82
N LYS A 156 -2.77 20.26 -7.51
CA LYS A 156 -3.92 19.55 -6.91
C LYS A 156 -5.21 19.67 -7.72
N LYS A 157 -5.13 20.07 -8.97
CA LYS A 157 -6.30 20.36 -9.82
C LYS A 157 -6.57 19.25 -10.83
N GLU A 158 -5.59 18.40 -11.06
CA GLU A 158 -5.61 17.32 -12.04
C GLU A 158 -4.78 16.14 -11.56
N ILE A 159 -5.00 15.00 -12.17
CA ILE A 159 -4.17 13.81 -12.04
C ILE A 159 -3.47 13.50 -13.36
N TYR A 160 -2.36 12.81 -13.24
CA TYR A 160 -1.63 12.19 -14.35
C TYR A 160 -1.82 10.68 -14.27
N VAL A 161 -2.26 10.08 -15.35
CA VAL A 161 -2.43 8.62 -15.48
C VAL A 161 -1.39 8.09 -16.46
N ASN A 162 -0.63 7.09 -16.04
CA ASN A 162 0.40 6.44 -16.84
C ASN A 162 0.43 4.94 -16.55
N SER A 163 0.46 4.13 -17.59
CA SER A 163 0.48 2.67 -17.47
C SER A 163 1.77 2.12 -16.85
N ASP A 164 2.89 2.81 -17.00
CA ASP A 164 4.19 2.37 -16.50
C ASP A 164 5.05 3.56 -16.06
N TRP A 165 5.09 3.79 -14.75
CA TRP A 165 5.86 4.87 -14.13
C TRP A 165 7.36 4.60 -14.10
N CYS A 166 7.82 3.36 -14.28
CA CYS A 166 9.23 3.04 -14.40
C CYS A 166 9.79 3.45 -15.77
N LYS A 167 9.02 3.15 -16.83
CA LYS A 167 9.48 3.30 -18.21
C LYS A 167 9.16 4.66 -18.80
N TYR A 168 8.00 5.22 -18.48
CA TYR A 168 7.45 6.42 -19.13
C TYR A 168 7.32 7.62 -18.20
N TRP A 169 8.10 7.65 -17.11
CA TRP A 169 8.01 8.71 -16.10
C TRP A 169 8.27 10.12 -16.66
N ASN A 170 8.93 10.26 -17.79
CA ASN A 170 9.28 11.52 -18.44
C ASN A 170 8.65 11.68 -19.84
N ASN A 171 7.68 10.86 -20.21
CA ASN A 171 7.05 10.93 -21.51
C ASN A 171 5.64 11.52 -21.38
N ASP A 172 5.55 12.85 -21.62
CA ASP A 172 4.28 13.60 -21.54
C ASP A 172 3.21 13.11 -22.54
N GLU A 173 3.60 12.53 -23.68
CA GLU A 173 2.68 12.02 -24.69
C GLU A 173 1.92 10.75 -24.25
N LYS A 174 2.55 9.98 -23.34
CA LYS A 174 1.95 8.76 -22.77
C LYS A 174 1.20 9.00 -21.46
N MET A 175 1.16 10.24 -21.00
CA MET A 175 0.45 10.63 -19.78
C MET A 175 -0.89 11.27 -20.10
N HIS A 176 -1.96 10.67 -19.61
CA HIS A 176 -3.29 11.26 -19.70
C HIS A 176 -3.50 12.19 -18.50
N ARG A 177 -4.05 13.38 -18.76
CA ARG A 177 -4.39 14.35 -17.71
C ARG A 177 -5.90 14.40 -17.55
N ILE A 178 -6.38 14.26 -16.33
CA ILE A 178 -7.80 14.33 -16.04
C ILE A 178 -7.99 15.30 -14.86
N PRO A 179 -8.90 16.28 -14.99
CA PRO A 179 -9.16 17.24 -13.93
C PRO A 179 -9.86 16.56 -12.74
N ILE A 180 -9.55 17.06 -11.53
CA ILE A 180 -10.24 16.63 -10.31
C ILE A 180 -11.50 17.49 -10.11
N TYR A 181 -12.61 16.84 -9.75
CA TYR A 181 -13.84 17.52 -9.37
C TYR A 181 -13.59 18.62 -8.32
N PRO A 182 -14.21 19.82 -8.44
CA PRO A 182 -15.33 20.18 -9.31
C PRO A 182 -14.94 20.66 -10.72
N ARG A 183 -13.70 20.54 -11.14
CA ARG A 183 -13.29 20.90 -12.50
C ARG A 183 -13.65 19.78 -13.47
N VAL A 184 -14.18 20.18 -14.61
CA VAL A 184 -14.55 19.28 -15.69
C VAL A 184 -13.87 19.75 -16.98
N ALA A 185 -13.18 18.88 -17.68
CA ALA A 185 -12.62 19.16 -18.99
C ALA A 185 -13.05 18.07 -19.98
N HIS A 186 -13.51 18.44 -21.16
CA HIS A 186 -13.99 17.50 -22.17
C HIS A 186 -15.01 16.49 -21.62
N ASN A 187 -15.97 16.99 -20.81
CA ASN A 187 -16.99 16.17 -20.14
C ASN A 187 -16.44 15.09 -19.17
N LYS A 188 -15.17 15.18 -18.78
CA LYS A 188 -14.47 14.19 -17.98
C LYS A 188 -13.89 14.81 -16.73
N PHE A 189 -14.01 14.09 -15.60
CA PHE A 189 -13.40 14.46 -14.34
C PHE A 189 -13.16 13.23 -13.46
N VAL A 190 -12.32 13.38 -12.45
CA VAL A 190 -12.03 12.34 -11.47
C VAL A 190 -12.44 12.82 -10.07
N MET A 191 -13.03 11.92 -9.29
CA MET A 191 -13.17 12.06 -7.84
C MET A 191 -12.05 11.28 -7.17
N HIS A 192 -11.29 11.97 -6.29
CA HIS A 192 -10.22 11.36 -5.52
C HIS A 192 -10.67 11.15 -4.08
N PHE A 193 -10.72 9.90 -3.66
CA PHE A 193 -11.01 9.49 -2.30
C PHE A 193 -9.70 9.12 -1.62
N LYS A 194 -9.42 9.74 -0.48
CA LYS A 194 -8.21 9.45 0.29
C LYS A 194 -8.44 9.60 1.78
N ASP A 195 -7.70 8.85 2.58
CA ASP A 195 -7.63 9.07 4.01
C ASP A 195 -6.88 10.37 4.33
N TYR A 196 -7.32 11.02 5.40
CA TYR A 196 -6.59 12.14 5.95
C TYR A 196 -5.40 11.63 6.74
N GLU A 197 -4.21 11.99 6.30
CA GLU A 197 -2.97 11.74 7.03
C GLU A 197 -2.25 13.07 7.29
N PRO A 198 -1.94 13.40 8.56
CA PRO A 198 -1.14 14.58 8.88
C PRO A 198 0.17 14.59 8.09
N THR A 199 0.58 15.74 7.58
CA THR A 199 1.77 15.97 6.72
C THR A 199 1.65 15.48 5.28
N PHE A 200 0.64 14.69 4.92
CA PHE A 200 0.37 14.24 3.55
C PHE A 200 -0.71 15.10 2.90
N ASN A 201 -0.31 15.85 1.88
CA ASN A 201 -1.17 16.80 1.21
C ASN A 201 -1.76 16.30 -0.11
N PHE A 202 -1.04 15.39 -0.78
CA PHE A 202 -1.38 14.91 -2.11
C PHE A 202 -2.02 13.53 -2.06
N TYR A 203 -1.46 12.63 -1.26
CA TYR A 203 -1.89 11.25 -1.15
C TYR A 203 -2.46 10.95 0.24
N GLY A 204 -3.26 9.92 0.35
CA GLY A 204 -3.56 9.25 1.60
C GLY A 204 -2.59 8.10 1.83
N LEU A 205 -2.54 7.58 3.04
CA LEU A 205 -1.80 6.37 3.37
C LEU A 205 -2.78 5.29 3.83
N PRO A 206 -2.52 4.02 3.53
CA PRO A 206 -3.35 2.93 4.05
C PRO A 206 -3.13 2.78 5.57
N ASP A 207 -4.17 2.38 6.28
CA ASP A 207 -4.17 2.26 7.75
C ASP A 207 -3.15 1.24 8.31
N TYR A 208 -2.68 0.31 7.48
CA TYR A 208 -1.68 -0.69 7.86
C TYR A 208 -0.23 -0.26 7.64
N VAL A 209 0.04 1.00 7.29
CA VAL A 209 1.41 1.51 7.03
C VAL A 209 2.35 1.21 8.20
N ALA A 210 1.88 1.39 9.45
CA ALA A 210 2.67 1.08 10.64
C ALA A 210 3.04 -0.42 10.76
N ALA A 211 2.30 -1.31 10.10
CA ALA A 211 2.54 -2.76 10.12
C ALA A 211 3.38 -3.27 8.94
N LEU A 212 3.82 -2.41 8.02
CA LEU A 212 4.54 -2.82 6.80
C LEU A 212 5.76 -3.69 7.10
N GLU A 213 6.56 -3.32 8.08
CA GLU A 213 7.75 -4.08 8.49
C GLU A 213 7.38 -5.48 9.00
N HIS A 214 6.32 -5.59 9.79
CA HIS A 214 5.84 -6.89 10.29
C HIS A 214 5.32 -7.78 9.16
N ILE A 215 4.64 -7.22 8.17
CA ILE A 215 4.14 -7.95 7.01
C ILE A 215 5.32 -8.45 6.16
N GLU A 216 6.35 -7.65 5.95
CA GLU A 216 7.58 -8.06 5.25
C GLU A 216 8.32 -9.17 5.98
N ASN A 217 8.52 -9.05 7.30
CA ASN A 217 9.20 -10.03 8.12
C ASN A 217 8.43 -11.37 8.15
N GLY A 218 7.11 -11.32 8.25
CA GLY A 218 6.26 -12.51 8.12
C GLY A 218 6.44 -13.25 6.79
N ASN A 219 6.57 -12.50 5.69
CA ASN A 219 6.83 -13.06 4.37
C ASN A 219 8.24 -13.68 4.24
N ARG A 220 9.26 -13.12 4.90
CA ARG A 220 10.63 -13.68 4.96
C ARG A 220 10.65 -14.99 5.73
N SER A 221 10.03 -15.03 6.91
CA SER A 221 9.95 -16.25 7.75
C SER A 221 9.29 -17.40 7.03
N THR A 222 8.20 -17.17 6.31
CA THR A 222 7.50 -18.17 5.51
C THR A 222 8.40 -18.76 4.42
N LYS A 223 9.20 -17.92 3.74
CA LYS A 223 10.16 -18.39 2.73
C LYS A 223 11.27 -19.26 3.31
N GLU A 224 11.77 -18.94 4.51
CA GLU A 224 12.79 -19.75 5.19
C GLU A 224 12.26 -21.13 5.61
N ILE A 225 11.03 -21.20 6.13
CA ILE A 225 10.37 -22.47 6.48
C ILE A 225 10.22 -23.34 5.23
N CYS A 226 9.79 -22.78 4.10
CA CYS A 226 9.67 -23.51 2.84
C CYS A 226 11.03 -23.99 2.29
N ARG A 227 12.12 -23.25 2.50
CA ARG A 227 13.46 -23.69 2.09
C ARG A 227 14.02 -24.84 2.94
N ARG A 228 13.67 -24.91 4.23
CA ARG A 228 14.12 -25.99 5.13
C ARG A 228 13.39 -27.31 4.94
N ARG A 229 12.27 -27.32 4.21
CA ARG A 229 11.47 -28.52 3.90
C ARG A 229 11.80 -29.16 2.54
N LYS A 230 12.72 -28.57 1.79
CA LYS A 230 13.31 -29.14 0.56
C LYS A 230 14.70 -29.69 0.85
#